data_a4cc3a7b5d07b2d6ad920a61f3583af3
#
_entry.id   a4cc3a7b5d07b2d6ad920a61f3583af3
#
_cell.length_a   1.000
_cell.length_b   1.000
_cell.length_c   1.000
_cell.angle_alpha   90.00
_cell.angle_beta   90.00
_cell.angle_gamma   90.00
#
_symmetry.space_group_name_H-M   'P 1'
#
loop_
_entity.id
_entity.type
_entity.pdbx_description
1 polymer ?
#
loop_
_entity_poly.entity_id
_entity_poly.type
_entity_poly.pdbx_seq_one_letter_code
_entity_poly.pdbx_strand_id
1 'polypeptide(L)'
;AVRDREKRRKGAEVMAKRHYIPVTADVPGAASEGNCALIRKVIRTALAAEGVDVPCEVDVLLTNDSGIHEINREMRQVDASTDVLSFPEFDLRPGELPAPEDADPGTGLVPLGDMVISMEHVAAQAREYGHAKRRELSYLVVHSVLHLLGYDHLDEGPQKARMRAREEAILGELGIGR
;
A
#
# COMPACT_ATOMS: atom_id res chain seq x y z
N ALA A 1 20.01 -24.85 -7.90
CA ALA A 1 18.60 -24.36 -7.95
C ALA A 1 18.00 -24.09 -6.57
N VAL A 2 18.10 -25.01 -5.59
CA VAL A 2 17.54 -24.83 -4.22
C VAL A 2 18.30 -23.75 -3.44
N ARG A 3 19.64 -23.76 -3.46
CA ARG A 3 20.50 -22.77 -2.80
C ARG A 3 20.32 -21.35 -3.37
N ASP A 4 19.99 -21.24 -4.64
CA ASP A 4 19.79 -19.95 -5.32
C ASP A 4 18.43 -19.33 -4.94
N ARG A 5 17.40 -20.18 -4.79
CA ARG A 5 16.09 -19.75 -4.27
C ARG A 5 16.17 -19.30 -2.81
N GLU A 6 16.99 -19.99 -2.01
CA GLU A 6 17.16 -19.66 -0.59
C GLU A 6 17.96 -18.35 -0.40
N LYS A 7 18.98 -18.09 -1.22
CA LYS A 7 19.70 -16.82 -1.24
C LYS A 7 18.81 -15.66 -1.68
N ARG A 8 17.98 -15.85 -2.72
CA ARG A 8 17.01 -14.85 -3.18
C ARG A 8 15.97 -14.56 -2.12
N ARG A 9 15.48 -15.60 -1.44
CA ARG A 9 14.51 -15.46 -0.34
C ARG A 9 15.09 -14.70 0.85
N LYS A 10 16.32 -15.01 1.27
CA LYS A 10 17.03 -14.27 2.33
C LYS A 10 17.35 -12.84 1.92
N GLY A 11 17.74 -12.62 0.67
CA GLY A 11 17.96 -11.27 0.12
C GLY A 11 16.69 -10.43 0.13
N ALA A 12 15.57 -10.99 -0.34
CA ALA A 12 14.27 -10.33 -0.32
C ALA A 12 13.78 -10.03 1.11
N GLU A 13 14.03 -10.95 2.05
CA GLU A 13 13.67 -10.76 3.46
C GLU A 13 14.50 -9.67 4.16
N VAL A 14 15.78 -9.57 3.82
CA VAL A 14 16.67 -8.49 4.30
C VAL A 14 16.25 -7.15 3.72
N MET A 15 15.89 -7.09 2.43
CA MET A 15 15.43 -5.86 1.77
C MET A 15 14.05 -5.43 2.27
N ALA A 16 13.14 -6.37 2.51
CA ALA A 16 11.83 -6.08 3.09
C ALA A 16 11.92 -5.35 4.45
N LYS A 17 12.96 -5.63 5.24
CA LYS A 17 13.21 -4.95 6.52
C LYS A 17 13.81 -3.55 6.38
N ARG A 18 14.22 -3.14 5.19
CA ARG A 18 14.88 -1.85 4.93
C ARG A 18 13.91 -0.74 4.50
N HIS A 19 12.68 -1.05 4.17
CA HIS A 19 11.69 -0.03 3.85
C HIS A 19 11.34 0.81 5.08
N TYR A 20 11.29 2.12 4.90
CA TYR A 20 10.82 3.06 5.92
C TYR A 20 9.35 3.37 5.68
N ILE A 21 8.51 3.05 6.67
CA ILE A 21 7.05 3.14 6.55
C ILE A 21 6.52 3.85 7.80
N PRO A 22 6.59 5.19 7.83
CA PRO A 22 6.00 5.97 8.90
C PRO A 22 4.46 5.91 8.82
N VAL A 23 3.83 5.53 9.92
CA VAL A 23 2.38 5.50 10.06
C VAL A 23 1.97 6.52 11.11
N THR A 24 1.23 7.53 10.68
CA THR A 24 0.69 8.58 11.54
C THR A 24 -0.82 8.58 11.50
N ALA A 25 -1.45 9.21 12.49
CA ALA A 25 -2.90 9.35 12.55
C ALA A 25 -3.28 10.70 13.14
N ASP A 26 -4.33 11.30 12.60
CA ASP A 26 -5.01 12.46 13.17
C ASP A 26 -6.30 12.10 13.92
N VAL A 27 -6.57 10.79 14.03
CA VAL A 27 -7.69 10.21 14.76
C VAL A 27 -7.17 9.44 15.97
N PRO A 28 -7.66 9.70 17.19
CA PRO A 28 -7.21 9.01 18.39
C PRO A 28 -7.31 7.48 18.28
N GLY A 29 -6.25 6.77 18.64
CA GLY A 29 -6.20 5.31 18.65
C GLY A 29 -6.05 4.63 17.27
N ALA A 30 -6.14 5.35 16.17
CA ALA A 30 -6.02 4.75 14.83
C ALA A 30 -4.61 4.20 14.56
N ALA A 31 -3.56 4.91 14.98
CA ALA A 31 -2.17 4.43 14.89
C ALA A 31 -1.78 3.54 16.07
N SER A 32 -2.63 2.59 16.44
CA SER A 32 -2.30 1.58 17.44
C SER A 32 -1.12 0.72 16.99
N GLU A 33 -0.40 0.12 17.93
CA GLU A 33 0.72 -0.78 17.63
C GLU A 33 0.31 -1.90 16.67
N GLY A 34 -0.88 -2.48 16.88
CA GLY A 34 -1.43 -3.53 16.02
C GLY A 34 -1.70 -3.07 14.59
N ASN A 35 -2.31 -1.90 14.42
CA ASN A 35 -2.56 -1.32 13.10
C ASN A 35 -1.25 -0.96 12.37
N CYS A 36 -0.32 -0.33 13.07
CA CYS A 36 0.99 0.01 12.51
C CYS A 36 1.77 -1.23 12.07
N ALA A 37 1.81 -2.27 12.89
CA ALA A 37 2.47 -3.52 12.58
C ALA A 37 1.83 -4.21 11.36
N LEU A 38 0.51 -4.24 11.29
CA LEU A 38 -0.23 -4.79 10.16
C LEU A 38 0.08 -4.05 8.87
N ILE A 39 -0.05 -2.72 8.88
CA ILE A 39 0.18 -1.88 7.70
C ILE A 39 1.60 -2.07 7.18
N ARG A 40 2.61 -2.03 8.05
CA ARG A 40 4.00 -2.25 7.66
C ARG A 40 4.24 -3.64 7.08
N LYS A 41 3.64 -4.66 7.67
CA LYS A 41 3.72 -6.04 7.15
C LYS A 41 3.10 -6.14 5.76
N VAL A 42 1.92 -5.58 5.56
CA VAL A 42 1.22 -5.61 4.28
C VAL A 42 2.01 -4.88 3.19
N ILE A 43 2.51 -3.69 3.47
CA ILE A 43 3.32 -2.91 2.52
C ILE A 43 4.59 -3.68 2.14
N ARG A 44 5.32 -4.21 3.10
CA ARG A 44 6.54 -5.00 2.84
C ARG A 44 6.25 -6.23 1.98
N THR A 45 5.18 -6.94 2.29
CA THR A 45 4.77 -8.12 1.51
C THR A 45 4.38 -7.74 0.09
N ALA A 46 3.61 -6.67 -0.08
CA ALA A 46 3.21 -6.18 -1.40
C ALA A 46 4.41 -5.75 -2.25
N LEU A 47 5.33 -4.97 -1.69
CA LEU A 47 6.55 -4.55 -2.40
C LEU A 47 7.43 -5.75 -2.79
N ALA A 48 7.58 -6.72 -1.91
CA ALA A 48 8.34 -7.95 -2.19
C ALA A 48 7.65 -8.80 -3.28
N ALA A 49 6.34 -8.95 -3.23
CA ALA A 49 5.57 -9.71 -4.22
C ALA A 49 5.63 -9.07 -5.61
N GLU A 50 5.73 -7.75 -5.68
CA GLU A 50 5.90 -7.02 -6.95
C GLU A 50 7.35 -6.96 -7.42
N GLY A 51 8.30 -7.50 -6.67
CA GLY A 51 9.71 -7.58 -7.05
C GLY A 51 10.53 -6.32 -6.78
N VAL A 52 10.04 -5.42 -5.92
CA VAL A 52 10.80 -4.24 -5.49
C VAL A 52 12.00 -4.67 -4.67
N ASP A 53 13.20 -4.36 -5.14
CA ASP A 53 14.48 -4.78 -4.54
C ASP A 53 15.34 -3.61 -4.05
N VAL A 54 14.80 -2.41 -4.05
CA VAL A 54 15.42 -1.19 -3.51
C VAL A 54 14.72 -0.74 -2.22
N PRO A 55 15.44 -0.13 -1.27
CA PRO A 55 14.81 0.44 -0.08
C PRO A 55 13.87 1.60 -0.45
N CYS A 56 12.64 1.55 0.03
CA CYS A 56 11.63 2.54 -0.28
C CYS A 56 11.09 3.22 0.98
N GLU A 57 10.57 4.43 0.79
CA GLU A 57 9.75 5.14 1.76
C GLU A 57 8.30 5.19 1.29
N VAL A 58 7.39 4.86 2.19
CA VAL A 58 5.94 4.95 1.98
C VAL A 58 5.33 5.57 3.24
N ASP A 59 4.77 6.75 3.10
CA ASP A 59 4.11 7.47 4.18
C ASP A 59 2.63 7.10 4.25
N VAL A 60 2.14 6.82 5.47
CA VAL A 60 0.75 6.43 5.70
C VAL A 60 0.11 7.37 6.71
N LEU A 61 -1.01 7.97 6.33
CA LEU A 61 -1.88 8.74 7.22
C LEU A 61 -3.19 8.00 7.43
N LEU A 62 -3.53 7.74 8.68
CA LEU A 62 -4.83 7.22 9.10
C LEU A 62 -5.70 8.38 9.57
N THR A 63 -6.84 8.55 8.93
CA THR A 63 -7.78 9.64 9.19
C THR A 63 -9.23 9.14 9.24
N ASN A 64 -10.18 10.03 9.23
CA ASN A 64 -11.62 9.76 9.15
C ASN A 64 -12.21 10.28 7.82
N ASP A 65 -13.52 10.13 7.65
CA ASP A 65 -14.22 10.55 6.43
C ASP A 65 -14.10 12.06 6.19
N SER A 66 -14.17 12.86 7.24
CA SER A 66 -14.00 14.31 7.15
C SER A 66 -12.58 14.69 6.71
N GLY A 67 -11.57 14.06 7.30
CA GLY A 67 -10.16 14.33 6.96
C GLY A 67 -9.81 13.94 5.54
N ILE A 68 -10.22 12.75 5.09
CA ILE A 68 -9.94 12.30 3.72
C ILE A 68 -10.75 13.09 2.68
N HIS A 69 -11.96 13.53 3.03
CA HIS A 69 -12.76 14.42 2.19
C HIS A 69 -12.03 15.73 1.92
N GLU A 70 -11.49 16.35 2.95
CA GLU A 70 -10.74 17.59 2.82
C GLU A 70 -9.50 17.44 1.94
N ILE A 71 -8.71 16.38 2.15
CA ILE A 71 -7.53 16.06 1.34
C ILE A 71 -7.93 15.81 -0.12
N ASN A 72 -9.00 15.06 -0.36
CA ASN A 72 -9.50 14.77 -1.71
C ASN A 72 -9.94 16.03 -2.44
N ARG A 73 -10.61 16.94 -1.73
CA ARG A 73 -11.02 18.24 -2.26
C ARG A 73 -9.81 19.13 -2.61
N GLU A 74 -8.83 19.23 -1.71
CA GLU A 74 -7.66 20.09 -1.90
C GLU A 74 -6.66 19.54 -2.93
N MET A 75 -6.37 18.25 -2.88
CA MET A 75 -5.32 17.65 -3.69
C MET A 75 -5.80 17.10 -5.04
N ARG A 76 -7.05 16.70 -5.15
CA ARG A 76 -7.61 16.10 -6.37
C ARG A 76 -8.81 16.84 -6.95
N GLN A 77 -9.27 17.91 -6.31
CA GLN A 77 -10.46 18.70 -6.68
C GLN A 77 -11.73 17.84 -6.73
N VAL A 78 -11.81 16.83 -5.87
CA VAL A 78 -12.98 15.95 -5.71
C VAL A 78 -13.62 16.23 -4.36
N ASP A 79 -14.83 16.78 -4.39
CA ASP A 79 -15.58 17.14 -3.17
C ASP A 79 -16.39 15.95 -2.64
N ALA A 80 -15.67 14.91 -2.20
CA ALA A 80 -16.24 13.69 -1.64
C ALA A 80 -15.27 12.99 -0.71
N SER A 81 -15.79 12.26 0.28
CA SER A 81 -15.00 11.30 1.03
C SER A 81 -14.77 10.02 0.21
N THR A 82 -13.75 9.26 0.57
CA THR A 82 -13.42 7.98 -0.03
C THR A 82 -12.76 7.07 1.01
N ASP A 83 -12.47 5.84 0.66
CA ASP A 83 -11.81 4.88 1.54
C ASP A 83 -10.29 5.08 1.61
N VAL A 84 -9.62 5.23 0.48
CA VAL A 84 -8.18 5.41 0.38
C VAL A 84 -7.81 6.37 -0.76
N LEU A 85 -6.80 7.19 -0.51
CA LEU A 85 -6.13 8.01 -1.52
C LEU A 85 -4.67 7.58 -1.65
N SER A 86 -4.20 7.51 -2.87
CA SER A 86 -2.81 7.19 -3.21
C SER A 86 -2.20 8.35 -3.99
N PHE A 87 -1.03 8.80 -3.56
CA PHE A 87 -0.27 9.89 -4.18
C PHE A 87 1.10 9.38 -4.61
N PRO A 88 1.21 8.76 -5.82
CA PRO A 88 2.48 8.27 -6.34
C PRO A 88 3.46 9.43 -6.58
N GLU A 89 4.71 9.24 -6.20
CA GLU A 89 5.80 10.18 -6.51
C GLU A 89 6.32 9.97 -7.95
N PHE A 90 6.21 8.75 -8.47
CA PHE A 90 6.68 8.37 -9.79
C PHE A 90 5.52 8.00 -10.72
N ASP A 91 5.68 8.26 -11.99
CA ASP A 91 4.76 7.84 -13.06
C ASP A 91 5.21 6.48 -13.64
N LEU A 92 5.07 5.44 -12.83
CA LEU A 92 5.39 4.06 -13.23
C LEU A 92 4.24 3.43 -14.01
N ARG A 93 4.59 2.50 -14.88
CA ARG A 93 3.63 1.58 -15.52
C ARG A 93 3.59 0.25 -14.76
N PRO A 94 2.50 -0.51 -14.85
CA PRO A 94 2.45 -1.84 -14.27
C PRO A 94 3.61 -2.73 -14.72
N GLY A 95 4.41 -3.22 -13.76
CA GLY A 95 5.61 -4.01 -14.02
C GLY A 95 6.91 -3.21 -14.08
N GLU A 96 6.86 -1.89 -14.21
CA GLU A 96 8.03 -1.04 -13.99
C GLU A 96 8.33 -0.96 -12.49
N LEU A 97 9.61 -0.99 -12.14
CA LEU A 97 10.04 -0.97 -10.75
C LEU A 97 10.89 0.27 -10.48
N PRO A 98 10.86 0.81 -9.25
CA PRO A 98 11.76 1.86 -8.85
C PRO A 98 13.20 1.36 -8.91
N ALA A 99 14.10 2.22 -9.34
CA ALA A 99 15.51 1.93 -9.54
C ALA A 99 16.38 2.55 -8.42
N PRO A 100 17.62 2.09 -8.21
CA PRO A 100 18.53 2.70 -7.24
C PRO A 100 18.80 4.19 -7.50
N GLU A 101 18.72 4.63 -8.75
CA GLU A 101 18.91 6.02 -9.16
C GLU A 101 17.78 6.94 -8.70
N ASP A 102 16.61 6.38 -8.38
CA ASP A 102 15.44 7.11 -7.87
C ASP A 102 15.56 7.44 -6.38
N ALA A 103 16.57 6.89 -5.69
CA ALA A 103 16.75 7.11 -4.27
C ALA A 103 17.14 8.57 -3.96
N ASP A 104 16.53 9.12 -2.92
CA ASP A 104 16.95 10.38 -2.33
C ASP A 104 18.39 10.26 -1.79
N PRO A 105 19.35 11.10 -2.23
CA PRO A 105 20.73 10.99 -1.79
C PRO A 105 20.93 11.28 -0.30
N GLY A 106 20.02 11.99 0.34
CA GLY A 106 20.06 12.28 1.77
C GLY A 106 19.64 11.11 2.66
N THR A 107 18.72 10.28 2.19
CA THR A 107 18.17 9.15 2.95
C THR A 107 18.58 7.78 2.42
N GLY A 108 18.92 7.68 1.15
CA GLY A 108 19.14 6.42 0.45
C GLY A 108 17.85 5.63 0.14
N LEU A 109 16.69 6.25 0.37
CA LEU A 109 15.38 5.65 0.16
C LEU A 109 14.74 6.17 -1.12
N VAL A 110 14.04 5.30 -1.84
CA VAL A 110 13.18 5.71 -2.96
C VAL A 110 11.84 6.16 -2.40
N PRO A 111 11.46 7.45 -2.53
CA PRO A 111 10.17 7.94 -2.05
C PRO A 111 9.06 7.48 -3.01
N LEU A 112 8.36 6.40 -2.70
CA LEU A 112 7.30 5.88 -3.57
C LEU A 112 6.05 6.74 -3.56
N GLY A 113 5.75 7.37 -2.43
CA GLY A 113 4.61 8.25 -2.28
C GLY A 113 3.86 8.06 -0.97
N ASP A 114 2.65 8.60 -0.93
CA ASP A 114 1.81 8.67 0.26
C ASP A 114 0.50 7.91 0.04
N MET A 115 -0.03 7.35 1.13
CA MET A 115 -1.40 6.86 1.19
C MET A 115 -2.15 7.45 2.38
N VAL A 116 -3.42 7.75 2.17
CA VAL A 116 -4.33 8.26 3.19
C VAL A 116 -5.52 7.32 3.27
N ILE A 117 -5.85 6.85 4.48
CA ILE A 117 -6.90 5.85 4.69
C ILE A 117 -7.93 6.38 5.68
N SER A 118 -9.21 6.33 5.31
CA SER A 118 -10.31 6.59 6.24
C SER A 118 -10.63 5.34 7.06
N MET A 119 -10.37 5.40 8.36
CA MET A 119 -10.67 4.30 9.26
C MET A 119 -12.18 4.12 9.49
N GLU A 120 -12.99 5.15 9.26
CA GLU A 120 -14.45 5.05 9.24
C GLU A 120 -14.94 4.24 8.04
N HIS A 121 -14.39 4.46 6.85
CA HIS A 121 -14.65 3.64 5.67
C HIS A 121 -14.21 2.18 5.87
N VAL A 122 -13.05 1.95 6.47
CA VAL A 122 -12.60 0.58 6.83
C VAL A 122 -13.65 -0.14 7.66
N ALA A 123 -14.17 0.51 8.71
CA ALA A 123 -15.18 -0.08 9.59
C ALA A 123 -16.52 -0.31 8.87
N ALA A 124 -16.95 0.65 8.06
CA ALA A 124 -18.22 0.56 7.32
C ALA A 124 -18.18 -0.53 6.25
N GLN A 125 -17.12 -0.57 5.45
CA GLN A 125 -16.94 -1.58 4.39
C GLN A 125 -16.75 -2.99 4.94
N ALA A 126 -16.04 -3.14 6.06
CA ALA A 126 -15.91 -4.42 6.73
C ALA A 126 -17.26 -4.98 7.16
N ARG A 127 -18.15 -4.14 7.69
CA ARG A 127 -19.53 -4.54 8.03
C ARG A 127 -20.37 -4.86 6.80
N GLU A 128 -20.29 -4.02 5.77
CA GLU A 128 -21.04 -4.19 4.52
C GLU A 128 -20.68 -5.51 3.83
N TYR A 129 -19.38 -5.84 3.76
CA TYR A 129 -18.88 -7.06 3.09
C TYR A 129 -18.80 -8.28 4.01
N GLY A 130 -19.16 -8.13 5.28
CA GLY A 130 -19.19 -9.25 6.26
C GLY A 130 -17.84 -9.84 6.58
N HIS A 131 -16.78 -9.03 6.63
CA HIS A 131 -15.46 -9.49 7.02
C HIS A 131 -14.80 -8.60 8.10
N ALA A 132 -13.67 -9.05 8.64
CA ALA A 132 -12.97 -8.34 9.69
C ALA A 132 -12.37 -6.99 9.20
N LYS A 133 -12.32 -5.99 10.08
CA LYS A 133 -11.65 -4.70 9.81
C LYS A 133 -10.19 -4.90 9.38
N ARG A 134 -9.49 -5.85 9.98
CA ARG A 134 -8.11 -6.22 9.64
C ARG A 134 -7.97 -6.61 8.16
N ARG A 135 -8.92 -7.34 7.62
CA ARG A 135 -8.95 -7.73 6.22
C ARG A 135 -9.18 -6.52 5.32
N GLU A 136 -10.18 -5.68 5.66
CA GLU A 136 -10.48 -4.48 4.88
C GLU A 136 -9.32 -3.50 4.85
N LEU A 137 -8.69 -3.24 6.00
CA LEU A 137 -7.50 -2.40 6.09
C LEU A 137 -6.36 -2.97 5.22
N SER A 138 -6.12 -4.28 5.31
CA SER A 138 -5.09 -4.94 4.49
C SER A 138 -5.36 -4.81 3.00
N TYR A 139 -6.61 -4.99 2.58
CA TYR A 139 -7.03 -4.83 1.18
C TYR A 139 -6.76 -3.41 0.67
N LEU A 140 -7.16 -2.38 1.42
CA LEU A 140 -6.94 -0.98 1.03
C LEU A 140 -5.46 -0.63 0.95
N VAL A 141 -4.64 -1.16 1.86
CA VAL A 141 -3.19 -0.96 1.83
C VAL A 141 -2.57 -1.61 0.60
N VAL A 142 -2.91 -2.86 0.29
CA VAL A 142 -2.45 -3.54 -0.94
C VAL A 142 -2.85 -2.76 -2.18
N HIS A 143 -4.11 -2.36 -2.27
CA HIS A 143 -4.66 -1.57 -3.37
C HIS A 143 -3.86 -0.27 -3.56
N SER A 144 -3.58 0.44 -2.49
CA SER A 144 -2.79 1.67 -2.53
C SER A 144 -1.33 1.44 -2.96
N VAL A 145 -0.67 0.39 -2.46
CA VAL A 145 0.70 0.05 -2.89
C VAL A 145 0.75 -0.20 -4.40
N LEU A 146 -0.23 -0.92 -4.94
CA LEU A 146 -0.29 -1.17 -6.38
C LEU A 146 -0.46 0.12 -7.18
N HIS A 147 -1.28 1.06 -6.70
CA HIS A 147 -1.36 2.39 -7.30
C HIS A 147 -0.02 3.14 -7.27
N LEU A 148 0.71 3.10 -6.16
CA LEU A 148 2.05 3.70 -6.06
C LEU A 148 3.04 3.08 -7.06
N LEU A 149 2.85 1.81 -7.42
CA LEU A 149 3.65 1.10 -8.41
C LEU A 149 3.11 1.19 -9.85
N GLY A 150 2.13 2.05 -10.09
CA GLY A 150 1.64 2.37 -11.43
C GLY A 150 0.45 1.58 -11.92
N TYR A 151 -0.12 0.67 -11.11
CA TYR A 151 -1.37 0.00 -11.46
C TYR A 151 -2.54 0.98 -11.39
N ASP A 152 -3.48 0.84 -12.30
CA ASP A 152 -4.68 1.64 -12.34
C ASP A 152 -5.90 0.78 -12.74
N HIS A 153 -7.10 1.33 -12.55
CA HIS A 153 -8.37 0.71 -12.90
C HIS A 153 -9.29 1.70 -13.64
N LEU A 154 -8.69 2.54 -14.50
CA LEU A 154 -9.41 3.55 -15.29
C LEU A 154 -10.40 2.93 -16.27
N ASP A 155 -10.17 1.68 -16.69
CA ASP A 155 -11.13 0.91 -17.47
C ASP A 155 -11.80 -0.19 -16.64
N GLU A 156 -12.91 -0.71 -17.11
CA GLU A 156 -13.61 -1.86 -16.53
C GLU A 156 -13.10 -3.21 -17.09
N GLY A 157 -12.03 -3.19 -17.85
CA GLY A 157 -11.48 -4.31 -18.59
C GLY A 157 -10.13 -4.80 -18.09
N PRO A 158 -9.10 -4.88 -18.98
CA PRO A 158 -7.81 -5.53 -18.68
C PRO A 158 -7.03 -4.93 -17.52
N GLN A 159 -7.04 -3.61 -17.36
CA GLN A 159 -6.32 -2.93 -16.28
C GLN A 159 -6.89 -3.30 -14.91
N LYS A 160 -8.21 -3.24 -14.77
CA LYS A 160 -8.92 -3.61 -13.54
C LYS A 160 -8.71 -5.08 -13.19
N ALA A 161 -8.82 -5.97 -14.18
CA ALA A 161 -8.60 -7.40 -14.00
C ALA A 161 -7.16 -7.71 -13.55
N ARG A 162 -6.16 -7.04 -14.15
CA ARG A 162 -4.75 -7.19 -13.81
C ARG A 162 -4.48 -6.74 -12.37
N MET A 163 -4.96 -5.59 -11.99
CA MET A 163 -4.81 -5.07 -10.63
C MET A 163 -5.46 -6.00 -9.61
N ARG A 164 -6.67 -6.46 -9.87
CA ARG A 164 -7.40 -7.39 -8.99
C ARG A 164 -6.67 -8.72 -8.81
N ALA A 165 -6.09 -9.27 -9.88
CA ALA A 165 -5.29 -10.49 -9.80
C ALA A 165 -4.08 -10.30 -8.89
N ARG A 166 -3.43 -9.15 -8.91
CA ARG A 166 -2.31 -8.84 -8.02
C ARG A 166 -2.77 -8.65 -6.57
N GLU A 167 -3.86 -7.96 -6.34
CA GLU A 167 -4.47 -7.81 -5.01
C GLU A 167 -4.74 -9.18 -4.36
N GLU A 168 -5.38 -10.06 -5.09
CA GLU A 168 -5.71 -11.41 -4.59
C GLU A 168 -4.46 -12.26 -4.32
N ALA A 169 -3.44 -12.18 -5.18
CA ALA A 169 -2.18 -12.89 -4.99
C ALA A 169 -1.46 -12.42 -3.72
N ILE A 170 -1.38 -11.11 -3.49
CA ILE A 170 -0.71 -10.54 -2.31
C ILE A 170 -1.48 -10.86 -1.03
N LEU A 171 -2.80 -10.72 -1.04
CA LEU A 171 -3.65 -11.09 0.11
C LEU A 171 -3.54 -12.58 0.42
N GLY A 172 -3.41 -13.43 -0.60
CA GLY A 172 -3.14 -14.86 -0.44
C GLY A 172 -1.82 -15.15 0.27
N GLU A 173 -0.75 -14.44 -0.08
CA GLU A 173 0.55 -14.54 0.61
C GLU A 173 0.48 -14.11 2.08
N LEU A 174 -0.40 -13.15 2.40
CA LEU A 174 -0.65 -12.68 3.76
C LEU A 174 -1.54 -13.63 4.57
N GLY A 175 -2.11 -14.66 3.95
CA GLY A 175 -3.09 -15.53 4.60
C GLY A 175 -4.43 -14.84 4.88
N ILE A 176 -4.76 -13.79 4.13
CA ILE A 176 -5.97 -12.97 4.28
C ILE A 176 -6.89 -13.17 3.05
N GLY A 177 -6.77 -14.28 2.37
CA GLY A 177 -7.66 -14.66 1.28
C GLY A 177 -9.13 -14.80 1.70
N ARG A 178 -10.02 -14.92 0.70
CA ARG A 178 -11.44 -15.17 0.93
C ARG A 178 -11.68 -16.47 1.66
#